data_52df5e2200fecb3199fc8116b848d38f
#
_entry.id   52df5e2200fecb3199fc8116b848d38f
#
_cell.length_a   1.000
_cell.length_b   1.000
_cell.length_c   1.000
_cell.angle_alpha   90.00
_cell.angle_beta   90.00
_cell.angle_gamma   90.00
#
_symmetry.space_group_name_H-M   'P 1'
#
loop_
_entity.id
_entity.type
_entity.pdbx_description
1 polymer ?
#
loop_
_entity_poly.entity_id
_entity_poly.type
_entity_poly.pdbx_seq_one_letter_code
_entity_poly.pdbx_strand_id
1 'polypeptide(L)'
;MTTEPSVSGDDYAVDEVARPGLLTDLESRVDGAVQFDTYTRSLYATDASAYRETPIGVVLPESTADVARVMSYCADRAIRVVPRGGGTSLGGQTVNEAVVLDFTRHRDGVVSVDPDTRTATVEAGCLLGSLNERLAPHGLKFA
;
A
#
# COMPACT_ATOMS: atom_id res chain seq x y z
N MET A 1 25.02 11.97 -33.72
CA MET A 1 24.75 12.93 -32.65
C MET A 1 23.31 12.69 -32.24
N THR A 2 23.10 11.77 -31.32
CA THR A 2 21.77 11.39 -30.78
C THR A 2 21.48 12.28 -29.59
N THR A 3 20.53 13.19 -29.74
CA THR A 3 20.02 14.01 -28.63
C THR A 3 19.16 13.11 -27.75
N GLU A 4 19.64 12.86 -26.53
CA GLU A 4 18.78 12.29 -25.48
C GLU A 4 17.63 13.26 -25.20
N PRO A 5 16.38 12.76 -25.03
CA PRO A 5 15.28 13.61 -24.62
C PRO A 5 15.55 14.04 -23.17
N SER A 6 15.67 15.36 -22.95
CA SER A 6 15.71 15.93 -21.63
C SER A 6 14.32 15.73 -20.97
N VAL A 7 14.26 14.90 -19.95
CA VAL A 7 13.09 14.79 -19.09
C VAL A 7 12.96 16.12 -18.34
N SER A 8 11.95 16.92 -18.67
CA SER A 8 11.65 18.15 -17.92
C SER A 8 11.09 17.79 -16.55
N GLY A 9 11.45 18.55 -15.53
CA GLY A 9 11.02 18.33 -14.15
C GLY A 9 9.51 18.42 -13.92
N ASP A 10 8.73 18.79 -14.95
CA ASP A 10 7.26 18.91 -14.90
C ASP A 10 6.53 17.56 -15.09
N ASP A 11 7.23 16.51 -15.55
CA ASP A 11 6.65 15.16 -15.70
C ASP A 11 6.39 14.43 -14.35
N TYR A 12 6.80 15.04 -13.23
CA TYR A 12 6.57 14.52 -11.88
C TYR A 12 5.37 15.16 -11.17
N ALA A 13 4.66 16.06 -11.84
CA ALA A 13 3.49 16.71 -11.26
C ALA A 13 2.37 15.70 -11.01
N VAL A 14 1.91 15.68 -9.76
CA VAL A 14 0.66 15.02 -9.37
C VAL A 14 -0.46 15.53 -10.26
N ASP A 15 -1.41 14.69 -10.62
CA ASP A 15 -2.65 15.11 -11.27
C ASP A 15 -3.53 15.89 -10.25
N GLU A 16 -3.00 16.98 -9.74
CA GLU A 16 -3.69 17.90 -8.83
C GLU A 16 -4.89 18.59 -9.49
N VAL A 17 -4.94 18.60 -10.82
CA VAL A 17 -6.04 19.19 -11.57
C VAL A 17 -7.33 18.39 -11.35
N ALA A 18 -7.21 17.07 -11.22
CA ALA A 18 -8.37 16.20 -10.99
C ALA A 18 -8.79 16.12 -9.50
N ARG A 19 -7.86 16.31 -8.57
CA ARG A 19 -8.11 16.17 -7.12
C ARG A 19 -7.25 17.16 -6.30
N PRO A 20 -7.52 18.46 -6.41
CA PRO A 20 -6.73 19.50 -5.75
C PRO A 20 -6.74 19.30 -4.22
N GLY A 21 -5.58 19.42 -3.60
CA GLY A 21 -5.40 19.32 -2.15
C GLY A 21 -5.41 17.91 -1.56
N LEU A 22 -5.65 16.85 -2.35
CA LEU A 22 -5.70 15.47 -1.84
C LEU A 22 -4.39 15.06 -1.16
N LEU A 23 -3.24 15.33 -1.79
CA LEU A 23 -1.93 15.04 -1.23
C LEU A 23 -1.73 15.76 0.11
N THR A 24 -1.85 17.09 0.10
CA THR A 24 -1.64 17.94 1.29
C THR A 24 -2.60 17.59 2.43
N ASP A 25 -3.85 17.29 2.09
CA ASP A 25 -4.86 16.88 3.08
C ASP A 25 -4.51 15.54 3.73
N LEU A 26 -4.03 14.56 2.96
CA LEU A 26 -3.60 13.28 3.51
C LEU A 26 -2.30 13.41 4.30
N GLU A 27 -1.31 14.15 3.81
CA GLU A 27 -0.06 14.43 4.54
C GLU A 27 -0.31 15.08 5.90
N SER A 28 -1.31 15.97 5.99
CA SER A 28 -1.65 16.63 7.26
C SER A 28 -2.37 15.73 8.28
N ARG A 29 -2.84 14.54 7.86
CA ARG A 29 -3.71 13.66 8.66
C ARG A 29 -3.02 12.41 9.15
N VAL A 30 -1.96 11.96 8.49
CA VAL A 30 -1.28 10.72 8.80
C VAL A 30 0.14 10.97 9.27
N ASP A 31 0.62 10.09 10.13
CA ASP A 31 2.01 10.11 10.59
C ASP A 31 2.92 9.38 9.57
N GLY A 32 2.33 8.46 8.80
CA GLY A 32 2.98 7.70 7.74
C GLY A 32 3.25 8.52 6.48
N ALA A 33 4.06 7.96 5.57
CA ALA A 33 4.42 8.62 4.32
C ALA A 33 3.26 8.64 3.32
N VAL A 34 3.10 9.75 2.60
CA VAL A 34 2.16 9.94 1.50
C VAL A 34 2.93 10.26 0.23
N GLN A 35 2.71 9.50 -0.85
CA GLN A 35 3.50 9.56 -2.08
C GLN A 35 2.57 9.57 -3.29
N PHE A 36 2.61 10.66 -4.06
CA PHE A 36 1.76 10.86 -5.24
C PHE A 36 2.58 11.11 -6.51
N ASP A 37 3.90 11.06 -6.42
CA ASP A 37 4.78 11.25 -7.57
C ASP A 37 4.62 10.13 -8.62
N THR A 38 4.92 10.47 -9.87
CA THR A 38 4.73 9.58 -11.01
C THR A 38 5.55 8.31 -10.90
N TYR A 39 6.76 8.40 -10.33
CA TYR A 39 7.64 7.23 -10.17
C TYR A 39 7.02 6.22 -9.21
N THR A 40 6.65 6.66 -8.00
CA THR A 40 5.99 5.80 -7.01
C THR A 40 4.71 5.20 -7.57
N ARG A 41 3.82 6.01 -8.15
CA ARG A 41 2.57 5.54 -8.75
C ARG A 41 2.81 4.47 -9.82
N SER A 42 3.88 4.60 -10.62
CA SER A 42 4.24 3.61 -11.64
C SER A 42 4.67 2.27 -11.04
N LEU A 43 5.37 2.28 -9.88
CA LEU A 43 5.76 1.05 -9.17
C LEU A 43 4.54 0.27 -8.66
N TYR A 44 3.49 0.99 -8.25
CA TYR A 44 2.25 0.40 -7.72
C TYR A 44 1.18 0.16 -8.79
N ALA A 45 1.47 0.46 -10.04
CA ALA A 45 0.53 0.27 -11.14
C ALA A 45 0.33 -1.19 -11.55
N THR A 46 1.16 -2.09 -11.06
CA THR A 46 1.12 -3.53 -11.37
C THR A 46 1.20 -4.37 -10.09
N ASP A 47 0.73 -5.60 -10.16
CA ASP A 47 0.98 -6.66 -9.18
C ASP A 47 1.48 -7.93 -9.93
N ALA A 48 1.34 -9.12 -9.35
CA ALA A 48 1.74 -10.36 -10.04
C ALA A 48 0.75 -10.82 -11.13
N SER A 49 -0.31 -10.06 -11.38
CA SER A 49 -1.28 -10.32 -12.43
C SER A 49 -0.85 -9.72 -13.78
N ALA A 50 -1.66 -9.93 -14.80
CA ALA A 50 -1.50 -9.30 -16.12
C ALA A 50 -2.13 -7.89 -16.20
N TYR A 51 -2.78 -7.44 -15.12
CA TYR A 51 -3.46 -6.15 -15.10
C TYR A 51 -2.50 -5.01 -14.75
N ARG A 52 -2.81 -3.83 -15.28
CA ARG A 52 -2.09 -2.60 -14.98
C ARG A 52 -3.10 -1.45 -14.84
N GLU A 53 -3.05 -0.76 -13.70
CA GLU A 53 -3.84 0.44 -13.45
C GLU A 53 -3.04 1.39 -12.55
N THR A 54 -2.89 2.64 -12.97
CA THR A 54 -2.10 3.62 -12.22
C THR A 54 -2.91 4.12 -11.02
N PRO A 55 -2.41 3.96 -9.78
CA PRO A 55 -3.10 4.46 -8.60
C PRO A 55 -3.13 5.98 -8.55
N ILE A 56 -4.05 6.53 -7.77
CA ILE A 56 -4.12 7.96 -7.45
C ILE A 56 -2.89 8.39 -6.66
N GLY A 57 -2.50 7.58 -5.68
CA GLY A 57 -1.36 7.78 -4.82
C GLY A 57 -1.18 6.62 -3.87
N VAL A 58 -0.12 6.67 -3.07
CA VAL A 58 0.26 5.61 -2.12
C VAL A 58 0.42 6.23 -0.74
N VAL A 59 -0.14 5.57 0.27
CA VAL A 59 0.06 5.89 1.69
C VAL A 59 0.68 4.69 2.37
N LEU A 60 1.74 4.91 3.14
CA LEU A 60 2.40 3.90 3.97
C LEU A 60 2.04 4.16 5.44
N PRO A 61 0.93 3.62 5.96
CA PRO A 61 0.46 3.95 7.30
C PRO A 61 1.37 3.37 8.37
N GLU A 62 1.71 4.17 9.39
CA GLU A 62 2.49 3.71 10.54
C GLU A 62 1.60 3.12 11.64
N SER A 63 0.33 3.50 11.66
CA SER A 63 -0.60 3.12 12.72
C SER A 63 -1.99 2.74 12.19
N THR A 64 -2.78 2.05 13.03
CA THR A 64 -4.21 1.83 12.76
C THR A 64 -4.98 3.15 12.69
N ALA A 65 -4.53 4.16 13.43
CA ALA A 65 -5.14 5.49 13.39
C ALA A 65 -4.94 6.16 12.02
N ASP A 66 -3.78 5.99 11.38
CA ASP A 66 -3.55 6.48 10.02
C ASP A 66 -4.50 5.82 9.03
N VAL A 67 -4.63 4.49 9.11
CA VAL A 67 -5.58 3.75 8.27
C VAL A 67 -7.00 4.30 8.42
N ALA A 68 -7.45 4.51 9.66
CA ALA A 68 -8.78 5.04 9.95
C ALA A 68 -8.97 6.45 9.37
N ARG A 69 -7.96 7.33 9.51
CA ARG A 69 -8.00 8.70 8.98
C ARG A 69 -8.08 8.72 7.46
N VAL A 70 -7.26 7.90 6.78
CA VAL A 70 -7.31 7.78 5.31
C VAL A 70 -8.65 7.25 4.85
N MET A 71 -9.14 6.18 5.48
CA MET A 71 -10.43 5.58 5.13
C MET A 71 -11.59 6.55 5.29
N SER A 72 -11.65 7.27 6.42
CA SER A 72 -12.69 8.30 6.64
C SER A 72 -12.60 9.42 5.62
N TYR A 73 -11.41 9.97 5.40
CA TYR A 73 -11.20 11.05 4.45
C TYR A 73 -11.61 10.65 3.02
N CYS A 74 -11.22 9.46 2.58
CA CYS A 74 -11.55 8.94 1.25
C CYS A 74 -13.04 8.62 1.11
N ALA A 75 -13.67 8.05 2.15
CA ALA A 75 -15.10 7.74 2.15
C ALA A 75 -15.95 9.00 1.99
N ASP A 76 -15.64 10.08 2.72
CA ASP A 76 -16.34 11.38 2.65
C ASP A 76 -16.29 12.01 1.25
N ARG A 77 -15.33 11.58 0.42
CA ARG A 77 -15.08 12.15 -0.93
C ARG A 77 -15.32 11.15 -2.05
N ALA A 78 -15.86 9.98 -1.75
CA ALA A 78 -16.05 8.88 -2.70
C ALA A 78 -14.77 8.49 -3.46
N ILE A 79 -13.60 8.59 -2.78
CA ILE A 79 -12.30 8.16 -3.31
C ILE A 79 -12.12 6.69 -2.99
N ARG A 80 -11.77 5.89 -3.99
CA ARG A 80 -11.48 4.46 -3.79
C ARG A 80 -10.19 4.26 -3.02
N VAL A 81 -10.16 3.23 -2.17
CA VAL A 81 -8.99 2.81 -1.42
C VAL A 81 -8.73 1.34 -1.69
N VAL A 82 -7.47 0.98 -1.89
CA VAL A 82 -7.04 -0.41 -2.08
C VAL A 82 -5.96 -0.75 -1.06
N PRO A 83 -6.18 -1.76 -0.19
CA PRO A 83 -5.13 -2.27 0.66
C PRO A 83 -4.14 -3.12 -0.15
N ARG A 84 -2.86 -3.02 0.16
CA ARG A 84 -1.79 -3.76 -0.50
C ARG A 84 -0.79 -4.33 0.50
N GLY A 85 -0.50 -5.61 0.36
CA GLY A 85 0.66 -6.29 0.92
C GLY A 85 1.77 -6.36 -0.13
N GLY A 86 2.41 -7.51 -0.30
CA GLY A 86 3.52 -7.70 -1.24
C GLY A 86 3.18 -7.59 -2.74
N GLY A 87 1.95 -7.27 -3.11
CA GLY A 87 1.56 -7.17 -4.52
C GLY A 87 1.61 -8.52 -5.27
N THR A 88 1.41 -9.62 -4.57
CA THR A 88 1.50 -10.99 -5.13
C THR A 88 0.15 -11.52 -5.65
N SER A 89 -0.85 -10.68 -5.75
CA SER A 89 -2.17 -11.04 -6.27
C SER A 89 -2.10 -11.46 -7.74
N LEU A 90 -2.73 -12.57 -8.08
CA LEU A 90 -2.77 -13.10 -9.45
C LEU A 90 -3.99 -12.64 -10.25
N GLY A 91 -4.99 -12.06 -9.59
CA GLY A 91 -6.24 -11.60 -10.19
C GLY A 91 -6.40 -10.07 -10.24
N GLY A 92 -5.34 -9.29 -9.99
CA GLY A 92 -5.37 -7.83 -10.07
C GLY A 92 -6.06 -7.14 -8.90
N GLN A 93 -6.20 -7.83 -7.75
CA GLN A 93 -6.94 -7.27 -6.60
C GLN A 93 -6.25 -6.04 -5.99
N THR A 94 -4.96 -5.84 -6.24
CA THR A 94 -4.17 -4.74 -5.66
C THR A 94 -3.85 -3.64 -6.66
N VAL A 95 -4.37 -3.69 -7.88
CA VAL A 95 -4.24 -2.65 -8.89
C VAL A 95 -5.57 -1.96 -9.15
N ASN A 96 -5.63 -0.64 -9.01
CA ASN A 96 -6.83 0.16 -9.25
C ASN A 96 -6.47 1.65 -9.30
N GLU A 97 -7.32 2.46 -9.95
CA GLU A 97 -7.33 3.92 -9.79
C GLU A 97 -7.89 4.26 -8.40
N ALA A 98 -7.03 4.19 -7.39
CA ALA A 98 -7.37 4.31 -5.98
C ALA A 98 -6.20 4.89 -5.18
N VAL A 99 -6.44 5.32 -3.95
CA VAL A 99 -5.38 5.51 -2.95
C VAL A 99 -4.98 4.12 -2.44
N VAL A 100 -3.73 3.75 -2.64
CA VAL A 100 -3.17 2.48 -2.16
C VAL A 100 -2.71 2.66 -0.72
N LEU A 101 -3.13 1.75 0.17
CA LEU A 101 -2.58 1.61 1.52
C LEU A 101 -1.57 0.47 1.52
N ASP A 102 -0.29 0.77 1.53
CA ASP A 102 0.77 -0.24 1.60
C ASP A 102 1.15 -0.53 3.05
N PHE A 103 0.93 -1.76 3.47
CA PHE A 103 1.18 -2.23 4.84
C PHE A 103 2.56 -2.85 5.03
N THR A 104 3.35 -3.05 3.96
CA THR A 104 4.58 -3.85 4.02
C THR A 104 5.71 -3.18 4.80
N ARG A 105 5.66 -1.87 4.99
CA ARG A 105 6.77 -1.12 5.60
C ARG A 105 6.69 -1.01 7.12
N HIS A 106 5.50 -0.82 7.67
CA HIS A 106 5.31 -0.51 9.09
C HIS A 106 4.29 -1.39 9.78
N ARG A 107 3.56 -2.21 9.01
CA ARG A 107 2.45 -3.03 9.52
C ARG A 107 2.59 -4.48 9.04
N ASP A 108 3.76 -5.07 9.26
CA ASP A 108 4.17 -6.39 8.75
C ASP A 108 4.43 -7.43 9.86
N GLY A 109 4.10 -7.09 11.11
CA GLY A 109 4.40 -7.89 12.28
C GLY A 109 3.46 -9.09 12.50
N VAL A 110 3.95 -10.09 13.26
CA VAL A 110 3.13 -11.13 13.88
C VAL A 110 2.76 -10.65 15.29
N VAL A 111 1.49 -10.34 15.51
CA VAL A 111 0.99 -9.75 16.77
C VAL A 111 0.92 -10.81 17.87
N SER A 112 0.33 -11.97 17.57
CA SER A 112 0.23 -13.08 18.54
C SER A 112 0.13 -14.44 17.83
N VAL A 113 0.54 -15.49 18.53
CA VAL A 113 0.34 -16.89 18.15
C VAL A 113 -0.29 -17.61 19.32
N ASP A 114 -1.34 -18.35 19.10
CA ASP A 114 -1.97 -19.28 20.04
C ASP A 114 -1.82 -20.70 19.49
N PRO A 115 -0.87 -21.49 20.03
CA PRO A 115 -0.63 -22.86 19.57
C PRO A 115 -1.78 -23.81 19.91
N ASP A 116 -2.52 -23.58 20.98
CA ASP A 116 -3.60 -24.46 21.44
C ASP A 116 -4.79 -24.36 20.50
N THR A 117 -5.18 -23.17 20.09
CA THR A 117 -6.25 -22.93 19.11
C THR A 117 -5.75 -22.96 17.66
N ARG A 118 -4.43 -23.03 17.45
CA ARG A 118 -3.75 -22.99 16.14
C ARG A 118 -4.13 -21.73 15.34
N THR A 119 -4.18 -20.60 16.02
CA THR A 119 -4.46 -19.30 15.39
C THR A 119 -3.29 -18.35 15.55
N ALA A 120 -3.17 -17.44 14.61
CA ALA A 120 -2.24 -16.31 14.70
C ALA A 120 -2.93 -15.03 14.29
N THR A 121 -2.64 -13.96 15.02
CA THR A 121 -3.04 -12.59 14.62
C THR A 121 -1.81 -11.91 14.02
N VAL A 122 -1.97 -11.40 12.80
CA VAL A 122 -0.89 -10.74 12.07
C VAL A 122 -1.36 -9.39 11.55
N GLU A 123 -0.41 -8.50 11.28
CA GLU A 123 -0.68 -7.28 10.56
C GLU A 123 -0.84 -7.54 9.06
N ALA A 124 -1.48 -6.62 8.33
CA ALA A 124 -1.89 -6.84 6.94
C ALA A 124 -0.72 -6.98 5.96
N GLY A 125 0.46 -6.47 6.29
CA GLY A 125 1.67 -6.58 5.50
C GLY A 125 2.57 -7.77 5.87
N CYS A 126 2.13 -8.63 6.81
CA CYS A 126 2.95 -9.74 7.30
C CYS A 126 3.33 -10.70 6.17
N LEU A 127 4.61 -11.00 6.09
CA LEU A 127 5.13 -11.97 5.12
C LEU A 127 4.90 -13.40 5.63
N LEU A 128 4.51 -14.29 4.71
CA LEU A 128 4.33 -15.71 5.00
C LEU A 128 5.59 -16.37 5.61
N GLY A 129 6.77 -15.97 5.15
CA GLY A 129 8.05 -16.44 5.70
C GLY A 129 8.19 -16.08 7.18
N SER A 130 7.99 -14.83 7.53
CA SER A 130 8.06 -14.32 8.91
C SER A 130 7.03 -14.99 9.83
N LEU A 131 5.81 -15.21 9.33
CA LEU A 131 4.80 -15.95 10.06
C LEU A 131 5.25 -17.39 10.34
N ASN A 132 5.74 -18.10 9.32
CA ASN A 132 6.19 -19.49 9.47
C ASN A 132 7.41 -19.63 10.38
N GLU A 133 8.32 -18.67 10.40
CA GLU A 133 9.42 -18.63 11.38
C GLU A 133 8.90 -18.53 12.82
N ARG A 134 7.85 -17.73 13.04
CA ARG A 134 7.20 -17.60 14.36
C ARG A 134 6.40 -18.84 14.76
N LEU A 135 5.86 -19.59 13.79
CA LEU A 135 5.09 -20.82 14.02
C LEU A 135 5.96 -22.06 14.25
N ALA A 136 7.17 -22.09 13.67
CA ALA A 136 8.06 -23.24 13.70
C ALA A 136 8.38 -23.78 15.11
N PRO A 137 8.65 -22.94 16.16
CA PRO A 137 8.89 -23.43 17.52
C PRO A 137 7.71 -24.21 18.13
N HIS A 138 6.51 -24.01 17.60
CA HIS A 138 5.28 -24.68 18.04
C HIS A 138 4.91 -25.89 17.17
N GLY A 139 5.80 -26.27 16.21
CA GLY A 139 5.50 -27.35 15.26
C GLY A 139 4.35 -27.02 14.28
N LEU A 140 4.03 -25.75 14.11
CA LEU A 140 2.97 -25.26 13.25
C LEU A 140 3.52 -24.62 11.96
N LYS A 141 2.69 -24.59 10.94
CA LYS A 141 2.97 -23.95 9.66
C LYS A 141 1.67 -23.44 9.04
N PHE A 142 1.72 -22.26 8.47
CA PHE A 142 0.68 -21.75 7.57
C PHE A 142 1.03 -22.17 6.13
N ALA A 143 0.07 -22.76 5.41
CA ALA A 143 0.26 -23.33 4.07
C ALA A 143 0.10 -22.28 2.97
#